data_a702709870447353f0caaebb38377310
#
_entry.id   a702709870447353f0caaebb38377310
#
_cell.length_a   1.000
_cell.length_b   1.000
_cell.length_c   1.000
_cell.angle_alpha   90.00
_cell.angle_beta   90.00
_cell.angle_gamma   90.00
#
_symmetry.space_group_name_H-M   'P 1'
#
loop_
_entity.id
_entity.type
_entity.pdbx_description
1 polymer ?
#
loop_
_entity_poly.entity_id
_entity_poly.type
_entity_poly.pdbx_seq_one_letter_code
_entity_poly.pdbx_strand_id
1 'polypeptide(L)'
;MKKIGFIGVGIMGKSMVRNLMKTGYELHIYARTKAKVDDVISEGAIFHESIKECVPGCDAVITIVGFPRDVEEVYFDEGGILENADPGTYLIDMTTTSLMLAEKISKEGTEKGFHVLDAPVTGGDTGAKNATLSILVGGEKEDYEACMELFKAMGTNINYQGKAGCGQHAKLANQIMIAGALSLSLIHISEPTRRS
;
A
#
# COMPACT_ATOMS: atom_id res chain seq x y z
N MET A 1 5.45 -15.64 6.72
CA MET A 1 5.58 -14.24 7.22
C MET A 1 4.89 -14.12 8.56
N LYS A 2 5.49 -13.42 9.53
CA LYS A 2 4.91 -13.14 10.85
C LYS A 2 5.04 -11.68 11.24
N LYS A 3 6.18 -11.08 10.94
CA LYS A 3 6.55 -9.71 11.34
C LYS A 3 6.44 -8.77 10.14
N ILE A 4 5.58 -7.76 10.25
CA ILE A 4 5.27 -6.83 9.16
C ILE A 4 5.64 -5.41 9.57
N GLY A 5 6.50 -4.76 8.79
CA GLY A 5 6.72 -3.33 8.86
C GLY A 5 5.59 -2.61 8.12
N PHE A 6 5.01 -1.56 8.70
CA PHE A 6 3.94 -0.80 8.05
C PHE A 6 4.21 0.70 8.12
N ILE A 7 4.40 1.31 6.96
CA ILE A 7 4.76 2.72 6.81
C ILE A 7 3.60 3.46 6.16
N GLY A 8 3.13 4.54 6.83
CA GLY A 8 1.98 5.30 6.36
C GLY A 8 0.67 4.92 7.04
N VAL A 9 0.64 5.00 8.36
CA VAL A 9 -0.54 4.67 9.20
C VAL A 9 -1.52 5.85 9.21
N GLY A 10 -2.02 6.22 8.02
CA GLY A 10 -3.08 7.20 7.81
C GLY A 10 -4.48 6.59 7.98
N ILE A 11 -5.52 7.23 7.39
CA ILE A 11 -6.92 6.79 7.51
C ILE A 11 -7.09 5.33 7.05
N MET A 12 -6.59 4.99 5.87
CA MET A 12 -6.64 3.62 5.35
C MET A 12 -5.65 2.71 6.07
N GLY A 13 -4.41 3.17 6.27
CA GLY A 13 -3.34 2.40 6.89
C GLY A 13 -3.69 1.87 8.29
N LYS A 14 -4.35 2.66 9.13
CA LYS A 14 -4.85 2.21 10.44
C LYS A 14 -5.78 1.00 10.35
N SER A 15 -6.71 1.04 9.40
CA SER A 15 -7.66 -0.05 9.20
C SER A 15 -6.96 -1.30 8.69
N MET A 16 -5.99 -1.14 7.79
CA MET A 16 -5.18 -2.24 7.25
C MET A 16 -4.31 -2.86 8.35
N VAL A 17 -3.64 -2.05 9.19
CA VAL A 17 -2.88 -2.51 10.36
C VAL A 17 -3.76 -3.35 11.29
N ARG A 18 -4.97 -2.86 11.63
CA ARG A 18 -5.92 -3.60 12.46
C ARG A 18 -6.33 -4.94 11.87
N ASN A 19 -6.58 -4.98 10.58
CA ASN A 19 -6.96 -6.22 9.89
C ASN A 19 -5.81 -7.23 9.89
N LEU A 20 -4.57 -6.78 9.68
CA LEU A 20 -3.39 -7.63 9.77
C LEU A 20 -3.16 -8.15 11.19
N MET A 21 -3.32 -7.32 12.22
CA MET A 21 -3.23 -7.76 13.62
C MET A 21 -4.29 -8.83 13.96
N LYS A 22 -5.53 -8.66 13.47
CA LYS A 22 -6.62 -9.65 13.67
C LYS A 22 -6.31 -11.02 13.06
N THR A 23 -5.50 -11.08 12.02
CA THR A 23 -5.05 -12.33 11.41
C THR A 23 -3.77 -12.90 12.02
N GLY A 24 -3.25 -12.25 13.08
CA GLY A 24 -2.14 -12.76 13.87
C GLY A 24 -0.75 -12.29 13.46
N TYR A 25 -0.65 -11.30 12.59
CA TYR A 25 0.63 -10.67 12.27
C TYR A 25 1.09 -9.74 13.39
N GLU A 26 2.41 -9.73 13.63
CA GLU A 26 3.07 -8.74 14.48
C GLU A 26 3.36 -7.48 13.64
N LEU A 27 2.80 -6.34 14.06
CA LEU A 27 2.87 -5.09 13.31
C LEU A 27 3.86 -4.11 13.94
N HIS A 28 4.92 -3.81 13.20
CA HIS A 28 5.86 -2.74 13.45
C HIS A 28 5.46 -1.54 12.60
N ILE A 29 5.14 -0.41 13.22
CA ILE A 29 4.59 0.73 12.50
C ILE A 29 5.47 1.97 12.61
N TYR A 30 5.52 2.72 11.52
CA TYR A 30 6.08 4.06 11.50
C TYR A 30 5.05 5.06 10.94
N ALA A 31 4.93 6.19 11.61
CA ALA A 31 4.12 7.33 11.17
C ALA A 31 4.82 8.64 11.57
N ARG A 32 4.75 9.65 10.70
CA ARG A 32 5.35 10.98 10.95
C ARG A 32 4.87 11.66 12.25
N THR A 33 3.71 11.29 12.75
CA THR A 33 3.11 11.87 13.97
C THR A 33 2.57 10.76 14.84
N LYS A 34 3.27 10.44 15.93
CA LYS A 34 2.90 9.38 16.88
C LYS A 34 1.50 9.56 17.44
N ALA A 35 1.14 10.76 17.89
CA ALA A 35 -0.17 11.04 18.46
C ALA A 35 -1.36 10.69 17.54
N LYS A 36 -1.14 10.60 16.23
CA LYS A 36 -2.17 10.18 15.29
C LYS A 36 -2.38 8.67 15.27
N VAL A 37 -1.51 7.87 15.86
CA VAL A 37 -1.52 6.40 15.82
C VAL A 37 -1.58 5.76 17.21
N ASP A 38 -1.76 6.57 18.27
CA ASP A 38 -1.84 6.09 19.66
C ASP A 38 -2.95 5.04 19.85
N ASP A 39 -4.03 5.14 19.09
CA ASP A 39 -5.11 4.17 19.08
C ASP A 39 -4.63 2.76 18.63
N VAL A 40 -3.94 2.66 17.49
CA VAL A 40 -3.43 1.36 17.03
C VAL A 40 -2.25 0.84 17.86
N ILE A 41 -1.47 1.73 18.48
CA ILE A 41 -0.44 1.35 19.46
C ILE A 41 -1.10 0.71 20.67
N SER A 42 -2.13 1.31 21.22
CA SER A 42 -2.88 0.76 22.38
C SER A 42 -3.56 -0.58 22.06
N GLU A 43 -3.83 -0.86 20.77
CA GLU A 43 -4.40 -2.11 20.28
C GLU A 43 -3.34 -3.20 20.04
N GLY A 44 -2.04 -2.88 20.16
CA GLY A 44 -0.95 -3.86 20.09
C GLY A 44 0.07 -3.68 18.97
N ALA A 45 -0.02 -2.62 18.16
CA ALA A 45 1.01 -2.29 17.18
C ALA A 45 2.26 -1.71 17.87
N ILE A 46 3.44 -2.09 17.40
CA ILE A 46 4.73 -1.66 17.93
C ILE A 46 5.18 -0.43 17.13
N PHE A 47 5.19 0.73 17.78
CA PHE A 47 5.59 1.98 17.15
C PHE A 47 7.12 2.16 17.17
N HIS A 48 7.65 2.70 16.06
CA HIS A 48 9.05 3.10 15.92
C HIS A 48 9.16 4.59 15.56
N GLU A 49 10.22 5.24 16.03
CA GLU A 49 10.44 6.66 15.79
C GLU A 49 11.01 6.95 14.39
N SER A 50 11.52 5.92 13.69
CA SER A 50 12.10 6.02 12.35
C SER A 50 11.83 4.77 11.50
N ILE A 51 11.95 4.92 10.17
CA ILE A 51 11.90 3.80 9.22
C ILE A 51 13.06 2.83 9.51
N LYS A 52 14.24 3.37 9.79
CA LYS A 52 15.46 2.63 10.14
C LYS A 52 15.26 1.68 11.33
N GLU A 53 14.39 2.02 12.28
CA GLU A 53 14.06 1.15 13.42
C GLU A 53 12.92 0.19 13.10
N CYS A 54 12.01 0.61 12.22
CA CYS A 54 10.78 -0.12 11.92
C CYS A 54 11.00 -1.34 11.01
N VAL A 55 11.91 -1.22 10.05
CA VAL A 55 12.04 -2.14 8.92
C VAL A 55 12.91 -3.38 9.20
N PRO A 56 14.03 -3.31 9.97
CA PRO A 56 14.90 -4.46 10.17
C PRO A 56 14.18 -5.65 10.80
N GLY A 57 14.49 -6.85 10.32
CA GLY A 57 13.92 -8.12 10.78
C GLY A 57 12.45 -8.31 10.43
N CYS A 58 11.86 -7.50 9.56
CA CYS A 58 10.51 -7.71 9.05
C CYS A 58 10.52 -8.69 7.86
N ASP A 59 9.56 -9.60 7.83
CA ASP A 59 9.36 -10.51 6.69
C ASP A 59 8.81 -9.76 5.47
N ALA A 60 7.97 -8.76 5.71
CA ALA A 60 7.45 -7.87 4.69
C ALA A 60 7.35 -6.42 5.21
N VAL A 61 7.49 -5.46 4.30
CA VAL A 61 7.26 -4.03 4.56
C VAL A 61 6.17 -3.54 3.62
N ILE A 62 5.11 -3.01 4.19
CA ILE A 62 3.99 -2.43 3.46
C ILE A 62 4.06 -0.90 3.56
N THR A 63 3.91 -0.22 2.43
CA THR A 63 3.81 1.24 2.37
C THR A 63 2.45 1.66 1.83
N ILE A 64 1.83 2.64 2.47
CA ILE A 64 0.66 3.36 1.93
C ILE A 64 0.71 4.81 2.40
N VAL A 65 1.32 5.66 1.58
CA VAL A 65 1.59 7.07 1.89
C VAL A 65 0.77 8.00 1.00
N GLY A 66 0.95 9.32 1.14
CA GLY A 66 0.05 10.31 0.53
C GLY A 66 0.26 10.52 -0.96
N PHE A 67 1.51 10.71 -1.37
CA PHE A 67 1.89 11.14 -2.72
C PHE A 67 3.10 10.37 -3.24
N PRO A 68 3.35 10.37 -4.57
CA PRO A 68 4.54 9.75 -5.16
C PRO A 68 5.85 10.23 -4.54
N ARG A 69 5.95 11.52 -4.18
CA ARG A 69 7.11 12.06 -3.48
C ARG A 69 7.33 11.42 -2.11
N ASP A 70 6.24 11.18 -1.37
CA ASP A 70 6.36 10.50 -0.08
C ASP A 70 6.84 9.04 -0.25
N VAL A 71 6.45 8.38 -1.35
CA VAL A 71 6.96 7.04 -1.69
C VAL A 71 8.46 7.12 -1.98
N GLU A 72 8.90 8.10 -2.78
CA GLU A 72 10.33 8.28 -3.07
C GLU A 72 11.13 8.52 -1.80
N GLU A 73 10.68 9.41 -0.91
CA GLU A 73 11.30 9.69 0.40
C GLU A 73 11.44 8.40 1.25
N VAL A 74 10.36 7.63 1.44
CA VAL A 74 10.42 6.46 2.33
C VAL A 74 11.25 5.31 1.78
N TYR A 75 11.43 5.22 0.46
CA TYR A 75 12.22 4.15 -0.16
C TYR A 75 13.70 4.52 -0.32
N PHE A 76 14.01 5.76 -0.73
CA PHE A 76 15.34 6.13 -1.27
C PHE A 76 16.13 7.09 -0.39
N ASP A 77 15.49 7.86 0.51
CA ASP A 77 16.22 8.79 1.38
C ASP A 77 17.10 8.06 2.38
N GLU A 78 18.05 8.79 2.96
CA GLU A 78 18.92 8.29 4.04
C GLU A 78 18.06 7.73 5.19
N GLY A 79 18.33 6.51 5.59
CA GLY A 79 17.53 5.79 6.58
C GLY A 79 16.20 5.23 6.05
N GLY A 80 15.99 5.23 4.73
CA GLY A 80 14.82 4.68 4.05
C GLY A 80 14.81 3.15 4.00
N ILE A 81 13.77 2.60 3.35
CA ILE A 81 13.50 1.16 3.31
C ILE A 81 14.63 0.39 2.62
N LEU A 82 15.06 0.86 1.43
CA LEU A 82 16.08 0.17 0.62
C LEU A 82 17.48 0.13 1.27
N GLU A 83 17.73 0.97 2.26
CA GLU A 83 18.97 0.97 3.03
C GLU A 83 18.89 0.04 4.26
N ASN A 84 17.71 -0.15 4.84
CA ASN A 84 17.56 -0.76 6.16
C ASN A 84 16.79 -2.08 6.18
N ALA A 85 16.15 -2.49 5.08
CA ALA A 85 15.51 -3.80 4.98
C ALA A 85 16.55 -4.92 4.85
N ASP A 86 16.23 -6.08 5.38
CA ASP A 86 17.09 -7.26 5.24
C ASP A 86 16.87 -7.92 3.87
N PRO A 87 17.92 -8.48 3.22
CA PRO A 87 17.74 -9.23 1.97
C PRO A 87 16.69 -10.35 2.12
N GLY A 88 15.85 -10.51 1.11
CA GLY A 88 14.72 -11.44 1.13
C GLY A 88 13.42 -10.88 1.72
N THR A 89 13.43 -9.64 2.21
CA THR A 89 12.20 -8.96 2.64
C THR A 89 11.30 -8.66 1.45
N TYR A 90 9.99 -8.83 1.62
CA TYR A 90 8.97 -8.43 0.66
C TYR A 90 8.62 -6.96 0.83
N LEU A 91 8.89 -6.15 -0.18
CA LEU A 91 8.55 -4.72 -0.21
C LEU A 91 7.27 -4.53 -1.03
N ILE A 92 6.19 -4.07 -0.40
CA ILE A 92 4.86 -4.00 -0.99
C ILE A 92 4.37 -2.56 -0.93
N ASP A 93 4.43 -1.83 -2.07
CA ASP A 93 3.88 -0.48 -2.13
C ASP A 93 2.40 -0.52 -2.53
N MET A 94 1.53 -0.20 -1.58
CA MET A 94 0.09 -0.11 -1.77
C MET A 94 -0.39 1.33 -2.04
N THR A 95 0.54 2.26 -2.17
CA THR A 95 0.28 3.65 -2.57
C THR A 95 -0.10 3.71 -4.06
N THR A 96 -1.00 4.60 -4.43
CA THR A 96 -1.16 4.98 -5.83
C THR A 96 -0.03 5.93 -6.22
N THR A 97 0.90 5.46 -7.02
CA THR A 97 2.09 6.20 -7.46
C THR A 97 2.29 6.14 -8.98
N SER A 98 3.39 6.69 -9.49
CA SER A 98 3.68 6.60 -10.92
C SER A 98 4.25 5.23 -11.30
N LEU A 99 3.95 4.80 -12.53
CA LEU A 99 4.52 3.59 -13.14
C LEU A 99 6.05 3.59 -13.06
N MET A 100 6.67 4.70 -13.46
CA MET A 100 8.13 4.83 -13.46
C MET A 100 8.74 4.68 -12.07
N LEU A 101 8.08 5.18 -11.02
CA LEU A 101 8.56 5.04 -9.66
C LEU A 101 8.44 3.59 -9.17
N ALA A 102 7.34 2.92 -9.48
CA ALA A 102 7.16 1.50 -9.16
C ALA A 102 8.21 0.63 -9.85
N GLU A 103 8.51 0.87 -11.14
CA GLU A 103 9.57 0.18 -11.86
C GLU A 103 10.97 0.47 -11.28
N LYS A 104 11.24 1.73 -10.88
CA LYS A 104 12.49 2.13 -10.22
C LYS A 104 12.68 1.38 -8.90
N ILE A 105 11.65 1.37 -8.04
CA ILE A 105 11.70 0.65 -6.75
C ILE A 105 11.93 -0.84 -6.98
N SER A 106 11.22 -1.45 -7.94
CA SER A 106 11.38 -2.86 -8.28
C SER A 106 12.80 -3.18 -8.75
N LYS A 107 13.35 -2.38 -9.65
CA LYS A 107 14.71 -2.58 -10.18
C LYS A 107 15.74 -2.50 -9.05
N GLU A 108 15.79 -1.38 -8.34
CA GLU A 108 16.79 -1.16 -7.29
C GLU A 108 16.61 -2.11 -6.10
N GLY A 109 15.35 -2.45 -5.77
CA GLY A 109 15.05 -3.41 -4.73
C GLY A 109 15.49 -4.83 -5.08
N THR A 110 15.22 -5.28 -6.31
CA THR A 110 15.65 -6.60 -6.78
C THR A 110 17.19 -6.71 -6.86
N GLU A 111 17.87 -5.67 -7.29
CA GLU A 111 19.34 -5.60 -7.29
C GLU A 111 19.93 -5.75 -5.88
N LYS A 112 19.20 -5.35 -4.85
CA LYS A 112 19.57 -5.50 -3.43
C LYS A 112 19.06 -6.80 -2.78
N GLY A 113 18.38 -7.66 -3.55
CA GLY A 113 17.89 -8.95 -3.09
C GLY A 113 16.55 -8.93 -2.39
N PHE A 114 15.72 -7.90 -2.62
CA PHE A 114 14.34 -7.82 -2.14
C PHE A 114 13.35 -8.40 -3.14
N HIS A 115 12.20 -8.84 -2.63
CA HIS A 115 11.00 -9.16 -3.39
C HIS A 115 10.12 -7.90 -3.46
N VAL A 116 9.83 -7.39 -4.66
CA VAL A 116 9.17 -6.09 -4.79
C VAL A 116 7.84 -6.22 -5.53
N LEU A 117 6.76 -5.69 -4.92
CA LEU A 117 5.42 -5.67 -5.50
C LEU A 117 4.85 -4.24 -5.44
N ASP A 118 4.29 -3.77 -6.55
CA ASP A 118 3.38 -2.63 -6.56
C ASP A 118 1.93 -3.13 -6.45
N ALA A 119 1.24 -2.72 -5.41
CA ALA A 119 -0.06 -3.29 -5.05
C ALA A 119 -1.11 -2.20 -4.70
N PRO A 120 -1.34 -1.21 -5.57
CA PRO A 120 -2.31 -0.16 -5.31
C PRO A 120 -3.71 -0.73 -5.09
N VAL A 121 -4.49 -0.03 -4.27
CA VAL A 121 -5.79 -0.50 -3.78
C VAL A 121 -6.96 0.35 -4.25
N THR A 122 -8.14 -0.27 -4.30
CA THR A 122 -9.44 0.35 -4.55
C THR A 122 -10.45 -0.11 -3.50
N GLY A 123 -11.32 0.80 -3.03
CA GLY A 123 -12.34 0.52 -2.01
C GLY A 123 -12.42 1.61 -0.93
N GLY A 124 -11.47 2.56 -0.94
CA GLY A 124 -11.42 3.68 0.00
C GLY A 124 -11.25 3.24 1.45
N ASP A 125 -11.57 4.13 2.37
CA ASP A 125 -11.53 3.91 3.82
C ASP A 125 -12.52 2.83 4.29
N THR A 126 -13.70 2.77 3.69
CA THR A 126 -14.71 1.74 3.96
C THR A 126 -14.19 0.34 3.58
N GLY A 127 -13.59 0.20 2.40
CA GLY A 127 -12.98 -1.06 1.96
C GLY A 127 -11.82 -1.48 2.86
N ALA A 128 -10.97 -0.53 3.26
CA ALA A 128 -9.88 -0.79 4.20
C ALA A 128 -10.39 -1.24 5.57
N LYS A 129 -11.45 -0.61 6.09
CA LYS A 129 -12.05 -0.95 7.39
C LYS A 129 -12.65 -2.35 7.39
N ASN A 130 -13.33 -2.72 6.32
CA ASN A 130 -14.06 -3.99 6.21
C ASN A 130 -13.20 -5.14 5.66
N ALA A 131 -11.90 -4.93 5.37
CA ALA A 131 -11.03 -5.88 4.69
C ALA A 131 -11.60 -6.34 3.32
N THR A 132 -12.21 -5.43 2.58
CA THR A 132 -12.84 -5.69 1.27
C THR A 132 -12.17 -4.91 0.14
N LEU A 133 -10.90 -4.54 0.30
CA LEU A 133 -10.16 -3.85 -0.74
C LEU A 133 -10.05 -4.72 -2.00
N SER A 134 -10.07 -4.07 -3.17
CA SER A 134 -9.52 -4.63 -4.38
C SER A 134 -8.05 -4.25 -4.47
N ILE A 135 -7.18 -5.23 -4.64
CA ILE A 135 -5.72 -5.07 -4.67
C ILE A 135 -5.24 -5.45 -6.07
N LEU A 136 -4.55 -4.54 -6.75
CA LEU A 136 -4.06 -4.70 -8.11
C LEU A 136 -2.55 -4.90 -8.06
N VAL A 137 -2.07 -6.13 -8.23
CA VAL A 137 -0.68 -6.47 -7.92
C VAL A 137 0.17 -6.62 -9.18
N GLY A 138 1.25 -5.85 -9.24
CA GLY A 138 2.34 -5.99 -10.22
C GLY A 138 3.62 -6.46 -9.53
N GLY A 139 4.44 -7.24 -10.24
CA GLY A 139 5.70 -7.80 -9.77
C GLY A 139 5.91 -9.23 -10.25
N GLU A 140 6.83 -9.97 -9.65
CA GLU A 140 7.02 -11.38 -9.98
C GLU A 140 5.85 -12.21 -9.45
N LYS A 141 5.45 -13.22 -10.24
CA LYS A 141 4.26 -14.03 -9.92
C LYS A 141 4.44 -14.86 -8.65
N GLU A 142 5.62 -15.36 -8.44
CA GLU A 142 6.01 -16.11 -7.26
C GLU A 142 5.88 -15.27 -5.99
N ASP A 143 6.27 -14.00 -6.04
CA ASP A 143 6.18 -13.05 -4.93
C ASP A 143 4.71 -12.70 -4.64
N TYR A 144 3.90 -12.51 -5.69
CA TYR A 144 2.45 -12.33 -5.56
C TYR A 144 1.81 -13.54 -4.84
N GLU A 145 2.15 -14.76 -5.25
CA GLU A 145 1.61 -15.98 -4.64
C GLU A 145 2.05 -16.14 -3.17
N ALA A 146 3.32 -15.80 -2.86
CA ALA A 146 3.86 -15.82 -1.50
C ALA A 146 3.18 -14.81 -0.56
N CYS A 147 2.72 -13.67 -1.09
CA CYS A 147 2.03 -12.61 -0.33
C CYS A 147 0.50 -12.78 -0.27
N MET A 148 -0.07 -13.83 -0.86
CA MET A 148 -1.52 -13.99 -1.00
C MET A 148 -2.27 -13.95 0.34
N GLU A 149 -1.78 -14.61 1.38
CA GLU A 149 -2.43 -14.60 2.69
C GLU A 149 -2.37 -13.21 3.35
N LEU A 150 -1.30 -12.46 3.11
CA LEU A 150 -1.18 -11.08 3.57
C LEU A 150 -2.23 -10.18 2.87
N PHE A 151 -2.40 -10.34 1.57
CA PHE A 151 -3.40 -9.59 0.80
C PHE A 151 -4.84 -9.95 1.22
N LYS A 152 -5.14 -11.23 1.47
CA LYS A 152 -6.45 -11.69 1.93
C LYS A 152 -6.85 -11.11 3.28
N ALA A 153 -5.89 -10.77 4.14
CA ALA A 153 -6.16 -10.10 5.41
C ALA A 153 -6.71 -8.66 5.23
N MET A 154 -6.49 -8.05 4.05
CA MET A 154 -6.85 -6.66 3.78
C MET A 154 -7.89 -6.49 2.67
N GLY A 155 -8.09 -7.50 1.82
CA GLY A 155 -8.95 -7.40 0.66
C GLY A 155 -9.59 -8.71 0.25
N THR A 156 -10.65 -8.62 -0.55
CA THR A 156 -11.39 -9.77 -1.08
C THR A 156 -11.19 -9.99 -2.57
N ASN A 157 -10.73 -8.96 -3.28
CA ASN A 157 -10.54 -9.00 -4.73
C ASN A 157 -9.05 -8.73 -5.04
N ILE A 158 -8.27 -9.78 -5.17
CA ILE A 158 -6.82 -9.70 -5.32
C ILE A 158 -6.46 -10.17 -6.73
N ASN A 159 -5.91 -9.26 -7.53
CA ASN A 159 -5.69 -9.51 -8.95
C ASN A 159 -4.24 -9.29 -9.34
N TYR A 160 -3.61 -10.31 -9.88
CA TYR A 160 -2.32 -10.20 -10.53
C TYR A 160 -2.46 -9.51 -11.88
N GLN A 161 -1.71 -8.43 -12.08
CA GLN A 161 -1.77 -7.58 -13.28
C GLN A 161 -0.59 -7.79 -14.24
N GLY A 162 0.46 -8.47 -13.80
CA GLY A 162 1.67 -8.69 -14.58
C GLY A 162 2.93 -8.24 -13.83
N LYS A 163 3.98 -7.90 -14.58
CA LYS A 163 5.27 -7.49 -14.01
C LYS A 163 5.19 -6.18 -13.23
N ALA A 164 6.30 -5.79 -12.61
CA ALA A 164 6.42 -4.55 -11.86
C ALA A 164 5.88 -3.34 -12.65
N GLY A 165 5.11 -2.48 -11.96
CA GLY A 165 4.39 -1.34 -12.53
C GLY A 165 3.00 -1.67 -13.11
N CYS A 166 2.69 -2.93 -13.40
CA CYS A 166 1.38 -3.29 -13.96
C CYS A 166 0.22 -3.05 -12.98
N GLY A 167 0.44 -3.15 -11.68
CA GLY A 167 -0.54 -2.76 -10.67
C GLY A 167 -0.88 -1.27 -10.75
N GLN A 168 0.12 -0.40 -10.84
CA GLN A 168 -0.06 1.04 -11.00
C GLN A 168 -0.73 1.38 -12.33
N HIS A 169 -0.38 0.68 -13.42
CA HIS A 169 -1.02 0.86 -14.72
C HIS A 169 -2.51 0.51 -14.67
N ALA A 170 -2.86 -0.64 -14.09
CA ALA A 170 -4.26 -1.03 -13.87
C ALA A 170 -4.99 -0.03 -12.98
N LYS A 171 -4.33 0.48 -11.93
CA LYS A 171 -4.91 1.52 -11.06
C LYS A 171 -5.16 2.82 -11.81
N LEU A 172 -4.27 3.24 -12.69
CA LEU A 172 -4.46 4.43 -13.52
C LEU A 172 -5.69 4.27 -14.42
N ALA A 173 -5.84 3.14 -15.11
CA ALA A 173 -7.02 2.84 -15.93
C ALA A 173 -8.32 2.89 -15.11
N ASN A 174 -8.32 2.28 -13.92
CA ASN A 174 -9.45 2.33 -12.99
C ASN A 174 -9.80 3.77 -12.58
N GLN A 175 -8.82 4.62 -12.29
CA GLN A 175 -9.04 6.02 -11.90
C GLN A 175 -9.61 6.86 -13.05
N ILE A 176 -9.17 6.64 -14.28
CA ILE A 176 -9.73 7.28 -15.48
C ILE A 176 -11.20 6.91 -15.65
N MET A 177 -11.55 5.64 -15.50
CA MET A 177 -12.95 5.18 -15.60
C MET A 177 -13.82 5.81 -14.49
N ILE A 178 -13.34 5.85 -13.25
CA ILE A 178 -14.07 6.46 -12.13
C ILE A 178 -14.29 7.96 -12.39
N ALA A 179 -13.27 8.68 -12.79
CA ALA A 179 -13.36 10.12 -13.10
C ALA A 179 -14.36 10.38 -14.24
N GLY A 180 -14.34 9.57 -15.29
CA GLY A 180 -15.30 9.66 -16.40
C GLY A 180 -16.74 9.40 -15.94
N ALA A 181 -16.97 8.35 -15.17
CA ALA A 181 -18.29 8.02 -14.65
C ALA A 181 -18.86 9.12 -13.73
N LEU A 182 -18.01 9.67 -12.83
CA LEU A 182 -18.39 10.77 -11.96
C LEU A 182 -18.72 12.04 -12.76
N SER A 183 -17.93 12.38 -13.76
CA SER A 183 -18.18 13.55 -14.62
C SER A 183 -19.51 13.43 -15.34
N LEU A 184 -19.82 12.27 -15.91
CA LEU A 184 -21.11 12.01 -16.58
C LEU A 184 -22.29 12.08 -15.59
N SER A 185 -22.15 11.54 -14.38
CA SER A 185 -23.16 11.62 -13.34
C SER A 185 -23.45 13.08 -12.92
N LEU A 186 -22.40 13.90 -12.77
CA LEU A 186 -22.52 15.29 -12.36
C LEU A 186 -23.20 16.17 -13.42
N ILE A 187 -23.01 15.89 -14.71
CA ILE A 187 -23.67 16.61 -15.81
C ILE A 187 -25.19 16.51 -15.69
N HIS A 188 -25.72 15.33 -15.34
CA HIS A 188 -27.16 15.13 -15.19
C HIS A 188 -27.73 15.72 -13.89
N ILE A 189 -26.91 15.91 -12.86
CA ILE A 189 -27.34 16.48 -11.58
C ILE A 189 -27.33 18.02 -11.61
N SER A 190 -26.43 18.62 -12.37
CA SER A 190 -26.19 20.06 -12.40
C SER A 190 -26.89 20.80 -13.56
N GLU A 191 -27.46 20.09 -14.54
CA GLU A 191 -28.26 20.76 -15.58
C GLU A 191 -29.62 21.16 -15.01
N PRO A 192 -29.93 22.48 -14.96
CA PRO A 192 -31.27 22.91 -14.64
C PRO A 192 -32.20 22.40 -15.74
N THR A 193 -33.18 21.61 -15.38
CA THR A 193 -34.26 21.20 -16.29
C THR A 193 -34.87 22.50 -16.88
N ARG A 194 -34.54 22.81 -18.11
CA ARG A 194 -35.28 23.83 -18.88
C ARG A 194 -36.69 23.26 -19.03
N ARG A 195 -37.59 23.71 -18.19
CA ARG A 195 -39.03 23.62 -18.47
C ARG A 195 -39.32 24.54 -19.64
N SER A 196 -39.58 23.98 -20.80
CA SER A 196 -40.24 24.63 -21.93
C SER A 196 -41.65 25.02 -21.56
#